data_b70d2d2b757eb4df343fa93192758fd1
#
_entry.id   b70d2d2b757eb4df343fa93192758fd1
#
_cell.length_a   1.000
_cell.length_b   1.000
_cell.length_c   1.000
_cell.angle_alpha   90.00
_cell.angle_beta   90.00
_cell.angle_gamma   90.00
#
_symmetry.space_group_name_H-M   'P 1'
#
loop_
_entity.id
_entity.type
_entity.pdbx_description
1 polymer ?
#
loop_
_entity_poly.entity_id
_entity_poly.type
_entity_poly.pdbx_seq_one_letter_code
_entity_poly.pdbx_strand_id
1 'polypeptide(L)' 'MTKNYQIEGMTCEHCVKAIEAEVNEVHGTQGVDIDLASGRMAVHGEDFSDDAIIEAVIEAGYKVVEH' A
#
# COMPACT_ATOMS: atom_id res chain seq x y z
N MET A 1 -13.13 -5.64 -4.75
CA MET A 1 -12.22 -6.44 -3.92
C MET A 1 -11.37 -5.53 -3.06
N THR A 2 -11.17 -5.87 -1.81
CA THR A 2 -10.35 -5.06 -0.90
C THR A 2 -9.39 -5.97 -0.16
N LYS A 3 -8.13 -5.58 -0.12
CA LYS A 3 -7.11 -6.31 0.63
C LYS A 3 -6.42 -5.37 1.60
N ASN A 4 -6.07 -5.90 2.77
CA ASN A 4 -5.43 -5.14 3.83
C ASN A 4 -4.00 -5.59 4.04
N TYR A 5 -3.13 -4.63 4.29
CA TYR A 5 -1.71 -4.88 4.50
C TYR A 5 -1.21 -4.10 5.71
N GLN A 6 -0.21 -4.64 6.38
CA GLN A 6 0.46 -3.95 7.47
C GLN A 6 1.80 -3.45 6.94
N ILE A 7 2.02 -2.15 7.01
CA ILE A 7 3.23 -1.51 6.49
C ILE A 7 4.16 -1.14 7.63
N GLU A 8 5.43 -1.48 7.48
CA GLU A 8 6.44 -1.13 8.46
C GLU A 8 7.24 0.09 7.99
N GLY A 9 7.54 0.98 8.91
CA GLY A 9 8.40 2.12 8.63
C GLY A 9 7.71 3.41 8.28
N MET A 10 6.36 3.41 8.24
CA MET A 10 5.64 4.66 8.03
C MET A 10 5.67 5.52 9.28
N THR A 11 6.20 6.73 9.16
CA THR A 11 6.35 7.63 10.30
C THR A 11 5.75 9.01 10.08
N CYS A 12 5.33 9.33 8.86
CA CYS A 12 4.77 10.65 8.56
C CYS A 12 3.89 10.61 7.31
N GLU A 13 3.19 11.72 7.06
CA GLU A 13 2.29 11.81 5.92
C GLU A 13 2.99 11.69 4.56
N HIS A 14 4.25 12.10 4.48
CA HIS A 14 5.02 11.94 3.25
C HIS A 14 5.18 10.48 2.89
N CYS A 15 5.33 9.64 3.91
CA CYS A 15 5.43 8.19 3.72
C CYS A 15 4.14 7.65 3.12
N VAL A 16 3.00 8.09 3.65
CA VAL A 16 1.69 7.69 3.16
C VAL A 16 1.53 8.06 1.69
N LYS A 17 1.89 9.29 1.34
CA LYS A 17 1.77 9.76 -0.04
C LYS A 17 2.67 9.00 -1.00
N ALA A 18 3.88 8.67 -0.57
CA ALA A 18 4.81 7.91 -1.40
C ALA A 18 4.27 6.51 -1.69
N ILE A 19 3.77 5.84 -0.68
CA ILE A 19 3.19 4.50 -0.83
C ILE A 19 1.94 4.56 -1.70
N GLU A 20 1.08 5.53 -1.44
CA GLU A 20 -0.16 5.70 -2.20
C GLU A 20 0.11 5.91 -3.68
N ALA A 21 1.09 6.74 -4.01
CA ALA A 21 1.45 7.01 -5.40
C ALA A 21 1.92 5.74 -6.10
N GLU A 22 2.78 4.96 -5.44
CA GLU A 22 3.30 3.74 -6.03
C GLU A 22 2.21 2.67 -6.18
N VAL A 23 1.37 2.50 -5.16
CA VAL A 23 0.32 1.49 -5.20
C VAL A 23 -0.75 1.85 -6.25
N ASN A 24 -1.05 3.13 -6.42
CA ASN A 24 -2.02 3.55 -7.43
C ASN A 24 -1.55 3.26 -8.86
N GLU A 25 -0.26 3.06 -9.07
CA GLU A 25 0.27 2.70 -10.37
C GLU A 25 0.11 1.22 -10.69
N VAL A 26 -0.24 0.42 -9.69
CA VAL A 26 -0.44 -1.01 -9.90
C VAL A 26 -1.72 -1.23 -10.70
N HIS A 27 -1.61 -2.04 -11.75
CA HIS A 27 -2.76 -2.34 -12.59
C HIS A 27 -3.87 -3.02 -11.79
N GLY A 28 -5.07 -2.53 -11.94
CA GLY A 28 -6.23 -3.10 -11.27
C GLY A 28 -6.64 -2.41 -9.98
N THR A 29 -5.81 -1.51 -9.44
CA THR A 29 -6.18 -0.78 -8.23
C THR A 29 -7.11 0.38 -8.57
N GLN A 30 -8.07 0.63 -7.69
CA GLN A 30 -9.04 1.71 -7.85
C GLN A 30 -8.96 2.74 -6.73
N GLY A 31 -8.31 2.40 -5.63
CA GLY A 31 -8.15 3.32 -4.52
C GLY A 31 -7.34 2.70 -3.41
N VAL A 32 -6.77 3.54 -2.58
CA VAL A 32 -5.93 3.13 -1.47
C VAL A 32 -6.28 3.99 -0.25
N ASP A 33 -6.50 3.33 0.88
CA ASP A 33 -6.70 4.01 2.16
C ASP A 33 -5.58 3.60 3.09
N ILE A 34 -4.89 4.57 3.65
CA ILE A 34 -3.77 4.30 4.55
C ILE A 34 -4.04 4.98 5.89
N ASP A 35 -3.88 4.21 6.97
CA ASP A 35 -4.00 4.70 8.34
C ASP A 35 -2.60 4.78 8.92
N LEU A 36 -2.08 5.98 9.04
CA LEU A 36 -0.73 6.21 9.55
C LEU A 36 -0.60 5.75 11.01
N ALA A 37 -1.63 5.96 11.81
CA ALA A 37 -1.57 5.61 13.23
C ALA A 37 -1.37 4.12 13.46
N SER A 38 -2.00 3.28 12.65
CA SER A 38 -1.89 1.82 12.79
C SER A 38 -0.90 1.21 11.82
N GLY A 39 -0.48 1.94 10.80
CA GLY A 39 0.38 1.44 9.75
C GLY A 39 -0.34 0.52 8.78
N ARG A 40 -1.66 0.57 8.74
CA ARG A 40 -2.45 -0.30 7.87
C ARG A 40 -2.79 0.37 6.55
N MET A 41 -2.82 -0.45 5.51
CA MET A 41 -3.20 0.00 4.19
C MET A 41 -4.30 -0.91 3.65
N ALA A 42 -5.37 -0.32 3.15
CA ALA A 42 -6.44 -1.05 2.47
C ALA A 42 -6.38 -0.67 0.99
N VAL A 43 -6.28 -1.68 0.13
CA VAL A 43 -6.23 -1.47 -1.32
C VAL A 43 -7.52 -1.97 -1.93
N HIS A 44 -8.19 -1.12 -2.68
CA HIS A 44 -9.45 -1.45 -3.36
C HIS A 44 -9.21 -1.59 -4.85
N GLY A 45 -9.86 -2.54 -5.48
CA GLY A 45 -9.74 -2.73 -6.92
C GLY A 45 -10.14 -4.10 -7.37
N GLU A 46 -9.80 -4.42 -8.63
CA GLU A 46 -10.11 -5.69 -9.26
C GLU A 46 -8.86 -6.28 -9.89
N ASP A 47 -8.65 -7.57 -9.67
CA ASP A 47 -7.58 -8.32 -10.34
C ASP A 47 -6.15 -7.83 -10.10
N PHE A 48 -5.90 -7.15 -8.98
CA PHE A 48 -4.53 -6.84 -8.61
C PHE A 48 -3.94 -8.00 -7.80
N SER A 49 -2.64 -8.18 -7.87
CA SER A 49 -1.97 -9.24 -7.13
C SER A 49 -1.29 -8.71 -5.87
N ASP A 50 -1.18 -9.57 -4.86
CA ASP A 50 -0.46 -9.22 -3.63
C ASP A 50 1.00 -8.89 -3.93
N ASP A 51 1.63 -9.66 -4.81
CA ASP A 51 3.03 -9.43 -5.16
C ASP A 51 3.26 -8.04 -5.74
N ALA A 52 2.34 -7.58 -6.60
CA ALA A 52 2.45 -6.26 -7.19
C ALA A 52 2.31 -5.17 -6.14
N ILE A 53 1.41 -5.34 -5.18
CA ILE A 53 1.23 -4.37 -4.10
C ILE A 53 2.46 -4.36 -3.20
N ILE A 54 2.97 -5.53 -2.85
CA ILE A 54 4.17 -5.63 -2.02
C ILE A 54 5.36 -4.95 -2.70
N GLU A 55 5.54 -5.19 -3.99
CA GLU A 55 6.61 -4.54 -4.75
C GLU A 55 6.45 -3.03 -4.80
N ALA A 56 5.23 -2.54 -4.93
CA ALA A 56 4.97 -1.11 -4.96
C ALA A 56 5.38 -0.47 -3.63
N VAL A 57 5.08 -1.14 -2.52
CA VAL A 57 5.47 -0.65 -1.19
C VAL A 57 6.99 -0.63 -1.06
N ILE A 58 7.67 -1.66 -1.55
CA ILE A 58 9.14 -1.73 -1.53
C ILE A 58 9.73 -0.61 -2.38
N GLU A 59 9.18 -0.35 -3.55
CA GLU A 59 9.63 0.73 -4.42
C GLU A 59 9.49 2.10 -3.75
N ALA A 60 8.49 2.26 -2.89
CA ALA A 60 8.31 3.50 -2.14
C ALA A 60 9.31 3.62 -0.98
N GLY A 61 10.06 2.55 -0.69
CA GLY A 61 11.05 2.55 0.37
C GLY A 61 10.55 1.97 1.69
N TYR A 62 9.47 1.21 1.65
CA TYR A 62 8.87 0.64 2.85
C TYR A 62 8.75 -0.86 2.72
N LYS A 63 8.07 -1.49 3.66
CA LYS A 63 8.01 -2.95 3.71
C LYS A 63 6.64 -3.39 4.21
N VAL A 64 6.11 -4.42 3.58
CA VAL A 64 4.88 -5.06 4.03
C VAL A 64 5.27 -6.19 4.98
N VAL A 65 4.76 -6.14 6.21
CA VAL A 65 5.09 -7.15 7.22
C VAL A 65 3.98 -8.18 7.39
N GLU A 66 2.76 -7.83 6.92
CA GLU A 66 1.63 -8.75 7.05
C GLU A 66 0.56 -8.38 6.03
N HIS A 67 -0.10 -9.39 5.46
CA HIS A 67 -1.20 -9.15 4.52
C HIS A 67 -2.21 -10.29 4.49
#